data_493599047d67c22c1025cf0bf74aaa6e
#
_entry.id   493599047d67c22c1025cf0bf74aaa6e
#
_cell.length_a   1.000
_cell.length_b   1.000
_cell.length_c   1.000
_cell.angle_alpha   90.00
_cell.angle_beta   90.00
_cell.angle_gamma   90.00
#
_symmetry.space_group_name_H-M   'P 1'
#
loop_
_entity.id
_entity.type
_entity.pdbx_description
1 polymer ?
#
loop_
_entity_poly.entity_id
_entity_poly.type
_entity_poly.pdbx_seq_one_letter_code
_entity_poly.pdbx_strand_id
1 'polypeptide(L)'
;MTNKNNQALDDYMRAGALMRLYKTVGAELYTTVGKVVSTADRKKLLRALHGIDTVCSNAEDNMFRDHPYLSDQYTNVFYGTTESEPRSEVDKAVLVMAREAAEEITTPRHIPG
;
A
#
# COMPACT_ATOMS: atom_id res chain seq x y z
N MET A 1 -1.15 -1.84 -26.87
CA MET A 1 -1.62 -2.62 -25.72
C MET A 1 -0.54 -2.73 -24.67
N THR A 2 -0.87 -2.42 -23.43
CA THR A 2 0.10 -2.45 -22.35
C THR A 2 0.40 -3.88 -21.94
N ASN A 3 1.66 -4.25 -21.98
CA ASN A 3 2.11 -5.56 -21.51
C ASN A 3 2.19 -5.54 -19.98
N LYS A 4 1.60 -6.54 -19.33
CA LYS A 4 1.67 -6.64 -17.88
C LYS A 4 3.09 -6.68 -17.34
N ASN A 5 4.04 -7.15 -18.13
CA ASN A 5 5.44 -7.26 -17.73
C ASN A 5 6.23 -5.99 -17.97
N ASN A 6 5.54 -4.88 -18.28
CA ASN A 6 6.22 -3.62 -18.57
C ASN A 6 5.36 -2.44 -18.10
N GLN A 7 4.94 -2.51 -16.86
CA GLN A 7 4.14 -1.45 -16.26
C GLN A 7 4.99 -0.22 -15.98
N ALA A 8 4.38 0.95 -16.08
CA ALA A 8 5.04 2.21 -15.77
C ALA A 8 5.44 2.26 -14.30
N LEU A 9 6.56 2.91 -14.03
CA LEU A 9 7.05 3.05 -12.65
C LEU A 9 6.02 3.76 -11.75
N ASP A 10 5.31 4.75 -12.29
CA ASP A 10 4.27 5.44 -11.53
C ASP A 10 3.16 4.52 -11.05
N ASP A 11 2.83 3.48 -11.83
CA ASP A 11 1.83 2.50 -11.42
C ASP A 11 2.29 1.71 -10.21
N TYR A 12 3.58 1.35 -10.17
CA TYR A 12 4.15 0.67 -9.03
C TYR A 12 4.19 1.56 -7.79
N MET A 13 4.55 2.82 -7.95
CA MET A 13 4.58 3.76 -6.84
C MET A 13 3.18 4.01 -6.29
N ARG A 14 2.19 4.15 -7.17
CA ARG A 14 0.80 4.32 -6.76
C ARG A 14 0.28 3.07 -6.03
N ALA A 15 0.60 1.88 -6.54
CA ALA A 15 0.23 0.64 -5.87
C ALA A 15 0.85 0.56 -4.48
N GLY A 16 2.13 0.92 -4.36
CA GLY A 16 2.81 0.97 -3.07
C GLY A 16 2.14 1.94 -2.10
N ALA A 17 1.74 3.10 -2.60
CA ALA A 17 1.02 4.10 -1.81
C ALA A 17 -0.29 3.54 -1.26
N LEU A 18 -1.07 2.86 -2.10
CA LEU A 18 -2.32 2.24 -1.67
C LEU A 18 -2.10 1.10 -0.68
N MET A 19 -1.03 0.33 -0.85
CA MET A 19 -0.68 -0.73 0.10
C MET A 19 -0.30 -0.16 1.47
N ARG A 20 0.40 0.97 1.51
CA ARG A 20 0.69 1.65 2.78
C ARG A 20 -0.58 2.13 3.45
N LEU A 21 -1.49 2.69 2.67
CA LEU A 21 -2.79 3.13 3.18
C LEU A 21 -3.57 1.95 3.75
N TYR A 22 -3.61 0.84 3.02
CA TYR A 22 -4.26 -0.38 3.48
C TYR A 22 -3.69 -0.85 4.82
N LYS A 23 -2.37 -0.85 4.96
CA LYS A 23 -1.72 -1.28 6.20
C LYS A 23 -2.05 -0.37 7.37
N THR A 24 -2.12 0.93 7.14
CA THR A 24 -2.50 1.89 8.17
C THR A 24 -3.93 1.64 8.64
N VAL A 25 -4.86 1.54 7.68
CA VAL A 25 -6.26 1.27 7.98
C VAL A 25 -6.43 -0.12 8.60
N GLY A 26 -5.67 -1.10 8.11
CA GLY A 26 -5.71 -2.47 8.62
C GLY A 26 -5.29 -2.56 10.08
N ALA A 27 -4.26 -1.83 10.48
CA ALA A 27 -3.82 -1.79 11.88
C ALA A 27 -4.90 -1.21 12.78
N GLU A 28 -5.53 -0.13 12.35
CA GLU A 28 -6.63 0.48 13.08
C GLU A 28 -7.84 -0.46 13.13
N LEU A 29 -8.13 -1.10 12.02
CA LEU A 29 -9.23 -2.07 11.92
C LEU A 29 -9.01 -3.23 12.89
N TYR A 30 -7.80 -3.78 12.92
CA TYR A 30 -7.46 -4.89 13.81
C TYR A 30 -7.65 -4.48 15.27
N THR A 31 -7.16 -3.31 15.65
CA THR A 31 -7.26 -2.81 17.01
C THR A 31 -8.72 -2.58 17.42
N THR A 32 -9.48 -1.95 16.56
CA THR A 32 -10.86 -1.55 16.88
C THR A 32 -11.82 -2.73 16.80
N VAL A 33 -11.78 -3.48 15.69
CA VAL A 33 -12.68 -4.62 15.49
C VAL A 33 -12.33 -5.75 16.45
N GLY A 34 -11.04 -5.92 16.77
CA GLY A 34 -10.59 -6.94 17.69
C GLY A 34 -11.24 -6.85 19.08
N LYS A 35 -11.70 -5.66 19.46
CA LYS A 35 -12.38 -5.45 20.74
C LYS A 35 -13.83 -5.95 20.77
N VAL A 36 -14.44 -6.11 19.59
CA VAL A 36 -15.86 -6.41 19.47
C VAL A 36 -16.16 -7.76 18.83
N VAL A 37 -15.12 -8.54 18.56
CA VAL A 37 -15.30 -9.88 17.98
C VAL A 37 -14.60 -10.94 18.84
N SER A 38 -14.89 -12.21 18.54
CA SER A 38 -14.27 -13.34 19.25
C SER A 38 -12.76 -13.42 18.94
N THR A 39 -12.04 -14.17 19.77
CA THR A 39 -10.62 -14.46 19.53
C THR A 39 -10.42 -15.16 18.18
N ALA A 40 -11.32 -16.07 17.83
CA ALA A 40 -11.24 -16.77 16.53
C ALA A 40 -11.38 -15.80 15.37
N ASP A 41 -12.32 -14.87 15.45
CA ASP A 41 -12.51 -13.87 14.41
C ASP A 41 -11.34 -12.91 14.32
N ARG A 42 -10.75 -12.54 15.47
CA ARG A 42 -9.57 -11.69 15.49
C ARG A 42 -8.40 -12.35 14.75
N LYS A 43 -8.22 -13.66 14.94
CA LYS A 43 -7.17 -14.40 14.23
C LYS A 43 -7.44 -14.45 12.73
N LYS A 44 -8.70 -14.61 12.33
CA LYS A 44 -9.07 -14.58 10.91
C LYS A 44 -8.77 -13.23 10.30
N LEU A 45 -9.09 -12.15 10.99
CA LEU A 45 -8.81 -10.79 10.53
C LEU A 45 -7.30 -10.58 10.35
N LEU A 46 -6.52 -11.00 11.33
CA LEU A 46 -5.06 -10.85 11.27
C LEU A 46 -4.48 -11.58 10.05
N ARG A 47 -4.93 -12.80 9.79
CA ARG A 47 -4.49 -13.55 8.61
C ARG A 47 -4.89 -12.87 7.31
N ALA A 48 -6.10 -12.31 7.26
CA ALA A 48 -6.57 -11.59 6.08
C ALA A 48 -5.71 -10.35 5.81
N LEU A 49 -5.37 -9.61 6.86
CA LEU A 49 -4.53 -8.41 6.74
C LEU A 49 -3.11 -8.76 6.32
N HIS A 50 -2.55 -9.85 6.85
CA HIS A 50 -1.19 -10.27 6.52
C HIS A 50 -1.07 -10.84 5.10
N GLY A 51 -2.17 -11.24 4.47
CA GLY A 51 -2.17 -11.71 3.10
C GLY A 51 -1.61 -10.68 2.12
N ILE A 52 -1.70 -9.39 2.45
CA ILE A 52 -1.16 -8.33 1.60
C ILE A 52 0.38 -8.41 1.47
N ASP A 53 1.06 -8.98 2.45
CA ASP A 53 2.53 -9.02 2.45
C ASP A 53 3.07 -9.83 1.28
N THR A 54 2.41 -10.92 0.91
CA THR A 54 2.79 -11.70 -0.27
C THR A 54 2.60 -10.89 -1.55
N VAL A 55 1.50 -10.14 -1.63
CA VAL A 55 1.23 -9.28 -2.78
C VAL A 55 2.27 -8.17 -2.89
N CYS A 56 2.66 -7.57 -1.77
CA CYS A 56 3.71 -6.56 -1.74
C CYS A 56 5.04 -7.12 -2.25
N SER A 57 5.42 -8.31 -1.80
CA SER A 57 6.65 -8.96 -2.24
C SER A 57 6.65 -9.24 -3.74
N ASN A 58 5.53 -9.74 -4.25
CA ASN A 58 5.39 -10.01 -5.68
C ASN A 58 5.42 -8.73 -6.50
N ALA A 59 4.80 -7.67 -6.02
CA ALA A 59 4.80 -6.38 -6.69
C ALA A 59 6.21 -5.78 -6.74
N GLU A 60 6.96 -5.92 -5.66
CA GLU A 60 8.35 -5.46 -5.62
C GLU A 60 9.20 -6.20 -6.64
N ASP A 61 9.07 -7.52 -6.70
CA ASP A 61 9.81 -8.34 -7.67
C ASP A 61 9.46 -7.93 -9.10
N ASN A 62 8.19 -7.68 -9.36
CA ASN A 62 7.74 -7.25 -10.69
C ASN A 62 8.29 -5.87 -11.05
N MET A 63 8.32 -4.95 -10.09
CA MET A 63 8.85 -3.60 -10.30
C MET A 63 10.33 -3.66 -10.71
N PHE A 64 11.13 -4.43 -9.97
CA PHE A 64 12.56 -4.53 -10.28
C PHE A 64 12.83 -5.34 -11.55
N ARG A 65 11.93 -6.25 -11.91
CA ARG A 65 12.02 -6.95 -13.20
C ARG A 65 11.74 -6.00 -14.36
N ASP A 66 10.70 -5.17 -14.24
CA ASP A 66 10.31 -4.24 -15.30
C ASP A 66 11.25 -3.02 -15.38
N HIS A 67 11.86 -2.68 -14.25
CA HIS A 67 12.76 -1.51 -14.15
C HIS A 67 14.06 -1.91 -13.44
N PRO A 68 14.93 -2.68 -14.10
CA PRO A 68 16.09 -3.30 -13.44
C PRO A 68 17.17 -2.33 -12.99
N TYR A 69 17.12 -1.07 -13.41
CA TYR A 69 18.14 -0.08 -13.05
C TYR A 69 17.70 0.87 -11.95
N LEU A 70 16.63 0.55 -11.23
CA LEU A 70 16.20 1.39 -10.12
C LEU A 70 17.19 1.37 -8.98
N SER A 71 17.35 2.53 -8.33
CA SER A 71 18.21 2.65 -7.16
C SER A 71 17.62 1.95 -5.94
N ASP A 72 18.43 1.81 -4.90
CA ASP A 72 18.02 1.21 -3.63
C ASP A 72 16.89 1.99 -2.95
N GLN A 73 16.66 3.23 -3.34
CA GLN A 73 15.57 4.03 -2.78
C GLN A 73 14.19 3.42 -3.04
N TYR A 74 14.09 2.55 -4.06
CA TYR A 74 12.82 1.90 -4.42
C TYR A 74 12.53 0.64 -3.62
N THR A 75 13.45 0.18 -2.76
CA THR A 75 13.24 -1.04 -1.99
C THR A 75 12.10 -0.94 -0.98
N ASN A 76 11.69 0.26 -0.61
CA ASN A 76 10.65 0.47 0.39
C ASN A 76 9.32 0.95 -0.20
N VAL A 77 9.16 0.91 -1.52
CA VAL A 77 7.93 1.43 -2.17
C VAL A 77 6.67 0.76 -1.60
N PHE A 78 6.70 -0.57 -1.42
CA PHE A 78 5.53 -1.33 -0.98
C PHE A 78 5.48 -1.56 0.53
N TYR A 79 6.41 -0.99 1.28
CA TYR A 79 6.53 -1.23 2.72
C TYR A 79 6.36 0.05 3.51
N GLY A 80 5.99 -0.12 4.78
CA GLY A 80 5.71 1.01 5.63
C GLY A 80 4.22 1.33 5.71
N THR A 81 3.90 2.44 6.34
CA THR A 81 2.52 2.93 6.52
C THR A 81 2.48 4.41 6.16
N THR A 82 1.31 5.02 6.26
CA THR A 82 1.17 6.46 6.03
C THR A 82 1.80 7.30 7.13
N GLU A 83 2.16 6.67 8.26
CA GLU A 83 2.77 7.34 9.41
C GLU A 83 4.26 7.07 9.55
N SER A 84 4.83 6.28 8.64
CA SER A 84 6.26 5.97 8.64
C SER A 84 7.10 7.20 8.30
N GLU A 85 8.27 7.32 8.93
CA GLU A 85 9.23 8.34 8.56
C GLU A 85 9.83 8.02 7.19
N PRO A 86 9.91 8.99 6.27
CA PRO A 86 10.50 8.75 4.97
C PRO A 86 12.00 8.41 5.10
N ARG A 87 12.44 7.39 4.37
CA ARG A 87 13.84 6.95 4.37
C ARG A 87 14.61 7.46 3.17
N SER A 88 13.93 8.03 2.18
CA SER A 88 14.53 8.51 0.94
C SER A 88 13.55 9.45 0.25
N GLU A 89 14.00 10.08 -0.83
CA GLU A 89 13.12 10.94 -1.63
C GLU A 89 12.02 10.13 -2.31
N VAL A 90 12.33 8.89 -2.74
CA VAL A 90 11.33 8.00 -3.33
C VAL A 90 10.29 7.63 -2.27
N ASP A 91 10.76 7.27 -1.07
CA ASP A 91 9.88 6.92 0.04
C ASP A 91 8.95 8.08 0.40
N LYS A 92 9.51 9.29 0.41
CA LYS A 92 8.74 10.51 0.66
C LYS A 92 7.66 10.72 -0.42
N ALA A 93 8.01 10.51 -1.69
CA ALA A 93 7.06 10.65 -2.78
C ALA A 93 5.91 9.65 -2.65
N VAL A 94 6.21 8.40 -2.33
CA VAL A 94 5.19 7.37 -2.13
C VAL A 94 4.30 7.71 -0.93
N LEU A 95 4.89 8.24 0.15
CA LEU A 95 4.15 8.66 1.33
C LEU A 95 3.16 9.78 1.01
N VAL A 96 3.60 10.76 0.22
CA VAL A 96 2.72 11.86 -0.24
C VAL A 96 1.57 11.28 -1.08
N MET A 97 1.87 10.37 -2.00
CA MET A 97 0.85 9.71 -2.81
C MET A 97 -0.16 8.96 -1.94
N ALA A 98 0.31 8.30 -0.87
CA ALA A 98 -0.57 7.59 0.04
C ALA A 98 -1.52 8.52 0.77
N ARG A 99 -1.02 9.67 1.23
CA ARG A 99 -1.84 10.67 1.91
C ARG A 99 -2.87 11.30 0.97
N GLU A 100 -2.46 11.59 -0.26
CA GLU A 100 -3.36 12.11 -1.27
C GLU A 100 -4.44 11.07 -1.63
N ALA A 101 -4.06 9.81 -1.76
CA ALA A 101 -5.01 8.74 -2.04
C ALA A 101 -6.02 8.59 -0.90
N ALA A 102 -5.57 8.69 0.35
CA ALA A 102 -6.46 8.63 1.51
C ALA A 102 -7.51 9.74 1.45
N GLU A 103 -7.07 10.95 1.16
CA GLU A 103 -7.96 12.10 1.05
C GLU A 103 -8.94 11.93 -0.11
N GLU A 104 -8.45 11.51 -1.26
CA GLU A 104 -9.27 11.31 -2.45
C GLU A 104 -10.32 10.22 -2.25
N ILE A 105 -9.94 9.10 -1.63
CA ILE A 105 -10.83 7.96 -1.42
C ILE A 105 -11.90 8.28 -0.36
N THR A 106 -11.52 8.98 0.70
CA THR A 106 -12.42 9.27 1.82
C THR A 106 -13.25 10.52 1.64
N THR A 107 -12.88 11.40 0.71
CA THR A 107 -13.67 12.59 0.42
C THR A 107 -14.91 12.19 -0.39
N PRO A 108 -16.11 12.54 0.07
CA PRO A 108 -17.32 12.22 -0.68
C PRO A 108 -17.28 12.83 -2.08
N ARG A 109 -17.49 12.01 -3.08
CA ARG A 109 -17.56 12.51 -4.43
C ARG A 109 -18.87 13.23 -4.64
N HIS A 110 -18.79 14.40 -5.26
CA HIS A 110 -19.98 15.10 -5.65
C HIS A 110 -20.63 14.38 -6.84
N ILE A 111 -21.76 13.79 -6.60
CA ILE A 111 -22.51 13.11 -7.66
C ILE A 111 -23.66 14.02 -8.07
N PRO A 112 -23.60 14.57 -9.27
CA PRO A 112 -24.69 15.44 -9.72
C PRO A 112 -25.99 14.66 -9.86
N GLY A 113 -27.01 15.17 -9.40
CA GLY A 113 -28.33 14.67 -9.64
C GLY A 113 -28.96 13.88 -8.61
#